data_7a59b0ba9f365e3981324a19c61c7eac
#
_entry.id   7a59b0ba9f365e3981324a19c61c7eac
#
_cell.length_a   1.000
_cell.length_b   1.000
_cell.length_c   1.000
_cell.angle_alpha   90.00
_cell.angle_beta   90.00
_cell.angle_gamma   90.00
#
_symmetry.space_group_name_H-M   'P 1'
#
loop_
_entity.id
_entity.type
_entity.pdbx_description
1 polymer ?
#
loop_
_entity_poly.entity_id
_entity_poly.type
_entity_poly.pdbx_seq_one_letter_code
_entity_poly.pdbx_strand_id
1 'polypeptide(L)'
;MEEKLNKLLSAVSPLDDAAMEKARERQAQLAKPPGSLGRLEDLSVQLAGITGQVHNKMEKTHLLVFAADNGVVAEGVSSAPQSVTLMQTVNLTRGKTGASVLAKHFGSGITVCDVGVNADIKEKAVLNRKIAYGTQNIASGPAMTREQAVTAILTGAKLAAETDADALGVGEMGIGNTTTSSAVLAVLLSAEVETVTGRGGGVTDESFLRKKAIIRQAIEVNRPDRDDPVDVLAKVGGFDLAAMCGAFLGAAATRRPVVIDGFISAVAALCAVRLCPRVRDYLVPSHASFEIGYRLAMESMNLEPLFLLGMRLGEGSGCPLAFQVLSAACAVMNDMATFGQAGIDDGYLDEIRQGDQFTVEGKA
;
A
#
# COMPACT_ATOMS: atom_id res chain seq x y z
N MET A 1 24.11 -4.73 -5.44
CA MET A 1 22.72 -4.54 -4.97
C MET A 1 21.96 -3.63 -5.93
N GLU A 2 22.49 -2.50 -6.33
CA GLU A 2 21.87 -1.53 -7.28
C GLU A 2 21.47 -2.18 -8.62
N GLU A 3 22.32 -3.03 -9.19
CA GLU A 3 21.98 -3.74 -10.43
C GLU A 3 20.71 -4.61 -10.29
N LYS A 4 20.53 -5.27 -9.15
CA LYS A 4 19.31 -6.06 -8.88
C LYS A 4 18.09 -5.16 -8.73
N LEU A 5 18.24 -3.99 -8.09
CA LEU A 5 17.17 -3.00 -8.00
C LEU A 5 16.79 -2.50 -9.40
N ASN A 6 17.76 -2.10 -10.23
CA ASN A 6 17.51 -1.64 -11.59
C ASN A 6 16.81 -2.71 -12.44
N LYS A 7 17.20 -3.99 -12.29
CA LYS A 7 16.50 -5.10 -12.95
C LYS A 7 15.05 -5.23 -12.50
N LEU A 8 14.78 -5.08 -11.19
CA LEU A 8 13.42 -5.08 -10.65
C LEU A 8 12.58 -3.94 -11.23
N LEU A 9 13.12 -2.71 -11.25
CA LEU A 9 12.41 -1.53 -11.79
C LEU A 9 12.09 -1.71 -13.28
N SER A 10 13.03 -2.28 -14.05
CA SER A 10 12.87 -2.54 -15.49
C SER A 10 11.84 -3.65 -15.78
N ALA A 11 11.55 -4.52 -14.82
CA ALA A 11 10.57 -5.60 -14.97
C ALA A 11 9.11 -5.12 -14.86
N VAL A 12 8.88 -3.91 -14.33
CA VAL A 12 7.52 -3.34 -14.25
C VAL A 12 7.09 -2.88 -15.64
N SER A 13 6.15 -3.59 -16.24
CA SER A 13 5.60 -3.28 -17.57
C SER A 13 4.41 -2.31 -17.48
N PRO A 14 4.05 -1.60 -18.56
CA PRO A 14 2.78 -0.88 -18.62
C PRO A 14 1.60 -1.85 -18.58
N LEU A 15 0.41 -1.34 -18.30
CA LEU A 15 -0.85 -2.10 -18.42
C LEU A 15 -1.06 -2.54 -19.87
N ASP A 16 -1.90 -3.56 -20.05
CA ASP A 16 -2.31 -4.06 -21.37
C ASP A 16 -3.52 -3.24 -21.87
N ASP A 17 -3.28 -2.27 -22.73
CA ASP A 17 -4.30 -1.38 -23.28
C ASP A 17 -5.35 -2.14 -24.09
N ALA A 18 -4.95 -3.21 -24.81
CA ALA A 18 -5.88 -4.01 -25.60
C ALA A 18 -6.84 -4.81 -24.69
N ALA A 19 -6.37 -5.34 -23.57
CA ALA A 19 -7.21 -6.00 -22.59
C ALA A 19 -8.16 -5.00 -21.90
N MET A 20 -7.68 -3.79 -21.60
CA MET A 20 -8.50 -2.72 -21.02
C MET A 20 -9.63 -2.30 -21.98
N GLU A 21 -9.35 -2.16 -23.26
CA GLU A 21 -10.38 -1.82 -24.25
C GLU A 21 -11.46 -2.90 -24.35
N LYS A 22 -11.05 -4.17 -24.46
CA LYS A 22 -12.00 -5.29 -24.44
C LYS A 22 -12.82 -5.35 -23.16
N ALA A 23 -12.24 -4.96 -22.02
CA ALA A 23 -12.96 -4.89 -20.76
C ALA A 23 -14.02 -3.76 -20.79
N ARG A 24 -13.72 -2.59 -21.37
CA ARG A 24 -14.69 -1.51 -21.58
C ARG A 24 -15.82 -1.93 -22.52
N GLU A 25 -15.47 -2.59 -23.64
CA GLU A 25 -16.48 -3.16 -24.56
C GLU A 25 -17.41 -4.14 -23.86
N ARG A 26 -16.86 -5.02 -22.99
CA ARG A 26 -17.65 -5.96 -22.19
C ARG A 26 -18.55 -5.22 -21.20
N GLN A 27 -18.04 -4.21 -20.49
CA GLN A 27 -18.81 -3.37 -19.56
C GLN A 27 -19.99 -2.68 -20.27
N ALA A 28 -19.79 -2.19 -21.49
CA ALA A 28 -20.84 -1.53 -22.26
C ALA A 28 -21.96 -2.49 -22.69
N GLN A 29 -21.69 -3.79 -22.78
CA GLN A 29 -22.67 -4.82 -23.14
C GLN A 29 -23.48 -5.35 -21.96
N LEU A 30 -23.02 -5.14 -20.70
CA LEU A 30 -23.71 -5.63 -19.52
C LEU A 30 -25.07 -4.95 -19.34
N ALA A 31 -26.09 -5.74 -18.93
CA ALA A 31 -27.47 -5.28 -18.79
C ALA A 31 -27.65 -4.31 -17.63
N LYS A 32 -27.05 -3.13 -17.73
CA LYS A 32 -27.07 -2.05 -16.73
C LYS A 32 -26.89 -0.69 -17.42
N PRO A 33 -27.35 0.40 -16.81
CA PRO A 33 -26.97 1.75 -17.26
C PRO A 33 -25.43 1.92 -17.26
N PRO A 34 -24.83 2.53 -18.28
CA PRO A 34 -23.40 2.82 -18.31
C PRO A 34 -22.93 3.56 -17.06
N GLY A 35 -21.79 3.17 -16.49
CA GLY A 35 -21.20 3.82 -15.30
C GLY A 35 -21.94 3.58 -13.97
N SER A 36 -23.09 2.84 -13.99
CA SER A 36 -23.96 2.71 -12.80
C SER A 36 -23.32 1.96 -11.62
N LEU A 37 -22.27 1.18 -11.85
CA LEU A 37 -21.51 0.47 -10.82
C LEU A 37 -20.23 1.25 -10.42
N GLY A 38 -19.97 2.41 -11.04
CA GLY A 38 -18.90 3.32 -10.66
C GLY A 38 -17.53 2.62 -10.53
N ARG A 39 -16.89 2.73 -9.38
CA ARG A 39 -15.54 2.19 -9.14
C ARG A 39 -15.37 0.69 -9.39
N LEU A 40 -16.43 -0.12 -9.33
CA LEU A 40 -16.34 -1.55 -9.69
C LEU A 40 -16.06 -1.73 -11.18
N GLU A 41 -16.58 -0.83 -12.03
CA GLU A 41 -16.31 -0.84 -13.47
C GLU A 41 -14.85 -0.46 -13.74
N ASP A 42 -14.37 0.63 -13.11
CA ASP A 42 -12.97 1.08 -13.23
C ASP A 42 -11.98 0.00 -12.80
N LEU A 43 -12.26 -0.65 -11.64
CA LEU A 43 -11.42 -1.73 -11.13
C LEU A 43 -11.38 -2.93 -12.07
N SER A 44 -12.50 -3.30 -12.69
CA SER A 44 -12.54 -4.42 -13.65
C SER A 44 -11.67 -4.15 -14.88
N VAL A 45 -11.67 -2.90 -15.36
CA VAL A 45 -10.83 -2.45 -16.49
C VAL A 45 -9.36 -2.39 -16.06
N GLN A 46 -9.06 -1.86 -14.86
CA GLN A 46 -7.70 -1.85 -14.31
C GLN A 46 -7.16 -3.27 -14.16
N LEU A 47 -7.94 -4.20 -13.62
CA LEU A 47 -7.55 -5.61 -13.48
C LEU A 47 -7.27 -6.25 -14.83
N ALA A 48 -8.07 -5.95 -15.85
CA ALA A 48 -7.82 -6.43 -17.20
C ALA A 48 -6.48 -5.92 -17.74
N GLY A 49 -6.17 -4.65 -17.53
CA GLY A 49 -4.87 -4.06 -17.89
C GLY A 49 -3.70 -4.69 -17.14
N ILE A 50 -3.87 -4.97 -15.84
CA ILE A 50 -2.84 -5.59 -15.01
C ILE A 50 -2.53 -7.01 -15.48
N THR A 51 -3.55 -7.85 -15.68
CA THR A 51 -3.38 -9.28 -15.95
C THR A 51 -3.29 -9.63 -17.44
N GLY A 52 -3.73 -8.74 -18.34
CA GLY A 52 -3.90 -9.00 -19.76
C GLY A 52 -5.15 -9.84 -20.05
N GLN A 53 -6.11 -9.96 -19.12
CA GLN A 53 -7.30 -10.80 -19.24
C GLN A 53 -8.56 -10.02 -18.88
N VAL A 54 -9.62 -10.13 -19.69
CA VAL A 54 -10.92 -9.49 -19.42
C VAL A 54 -11.62 -10.12 -18.22
N HIS A 55 -11.56 -11.45 -18.14
CA HIS A 55 -12.19 -12.24 -17.08
C HIS A 55 -11.16 -12.62 -16.04
N ASN A 56 -11.24 -11.99 -14.89
CA ASN A 56 -10.33 -12.18 -13.77
C ASN A 56 -11.00 -12.92 -12.62
N LYS A 57 -10.19 -13.49 -11.72
CA LYS A 57 -10.62 -14.07 -10.46
C LYS A 57 -9.74 -13.54 -9.34
N MET A 58 -10.32 -13.39 -8.15
CA MET A 58 -9.63 -12.99 -6.92
C MET A 58 -9.89 -14.04 -5.84
N GLU A 59 -9.51 -15.29 -6.14
CA GLU A 59 -9.74 -16.45 -5.25
C GLU A 59 -8.65 -16.55 -4.17
N LYS A 60 -7.41 -16.22 -4.56
CA LYS A 60 -6.25 -16.27 -3.68
C LYS A 60 -5.79 -14.85 -3.37
N THR A 61 -6.15 -14.34 -2.20
CA THR A 61 -5.67 -13.03 -1.73
C THR A 61 -4.72 -13.20 -0.56
N HIS A 62 -3.69 -12.36 -0.49
CA HIS A 62 -2.64 -12.53 0.52
C HIS A 62 -2.14 -11.19 1.07
N LEU A 63 -2.05 -11.09 2.39
CA LEU A 63 -1.50 -9.94 3.10
C LEU A 63 -0.05 -10.20 3.49
N LEU A 64 0.85 -9.31 3.07
CA LEU A 64 2.26 -9.30 3.48
C LEU A 64 2.46 -8.23 4.55
N VAL A 65 2.91 -8.62 5.74
CA VAL A 65 3.17 -7.70 6.85
C VAL A 65 4.66 -7.70 7.16
N PHE A 66 5.28 -6.53 7.11
CA PHE A 66 6.71 -6.35 7.39
C PHE A 66 6.90 -5.74 8.78
N ALA A 67 7.63 -6.45 9.63
CA ALA A 67 7.87 -6.03 11.02
C ALA A 67 9.30 -5.51 11.21
N ALA A 68 9.42 -4.31 11.79
CA ALA A 68 10.70 -3.71 12.14
C ALA A 68 10.57 -2.68 13.26
N ASP A 69 11.59 -2.56 14.09
CA ASP A 69 11.70 -1.49 15.08
C ASP A 69 12.39 -0.26 14.50
N ASN A 70 11.92 0.91 14.92
CA ASN A 70 12.41 2.22 14.49
C ASN A 70 13.15 2.89 15.66
N GLY A 71 14.46 3.16 15.51
CA GLY A 71 15.31 3.73 16.56
C GLY A 71 14.85 5.10 17.08
N VAL A 72 14.06 5.83 16.31
CA VAL A 72 13.49 7.13 16.70
C VAL A 72 12.55 7.05 17.90
N VAL A 73 12.10 5.85 18.28
CA VAL A 73 11.31 5.65 19.51
C VAL A 73 12.03 6.14 20.76
N ALA A 74 13.37 6.11 20.77
CA ALA A 74 14.19 6.63 21.85
C ALA A 74 13.93 8.12 22.16
N GLU A 75 13.40 8.88 21.20
CA GLU A 75 13.05 10.30 21.34
C GLU A 75 11.67 10.55 21.99
N GLY A 76 10.97 9.50 22.44
CA GLY A 76 9.66 9.64 23.08
C GLY A 76 8.54 10.11 22.13
N VAL A 77 8.61 9.72 20.86
CA VAL A 77 7.66 10.08 19.80
C VAL A 77 6.48 9.10 19.68
N SER A 78 6.44 8.08 20.53
CA SER A 78 5.38 7.07 20.58
C SER A 78 4.87 6.89 22.02
N SER A 79 3.56 6.65 22.17
CA SER A 79 2.95 6.29 23.45
C SER A 79 3.18 4.81 23.84
N ALA A 80 3.34 3.95 22.83
CA ALA A 80 3.60 2.54 23.05
C ALA A 80 5.10 2.27 23.20
N PRO A 81 5.52 1.37 24.11
CA PRO A 81 6.91 0.95 24.22
C PRO A 81 7.32 0.09 23.02
N GLN A 82 8.60 0.10 22.67
CA GLN A 82 9.16 -0.65 21.53
C GLN A 82 8.84 -2.15 21.58
N SER A 83 8.74 -2.74 22.78
CA SER A 83 8.42 -4.17 22.97
C SER A 83 7.07 -4.59 22.34
N VAL A 84 6.19 -3.65 22.07
CA VAL A 84 4.90 -3.92 21.40
C VAL A 84 5.12 -4.43 19.98
N THR A 85 6.16 -3.98 19.27
CA THR A 85 6.52 -4.47 17.94
C THR A 85 6.67 -6.00 17.94
N LEU A 86 7.50 -6.53 18.83
CA LEU A 86 7.70 -7.98 18.97
C LEU A 86 6.40 -8.70 19.29
N MET A 87 5.64 -8.21 20.28
CA MET A 87 4.40 -8.86 20.72
C MET A 87 3.35 -8.89 19.62
N GLN A 88 3.15 -7.80 18.91
CA GLN A 88 2.17 -7.74 17.81
C GLN A 88 2.64 -8.53 16.58
N THR A 89 3.93 -8.55 16.28
CA THR A 89 4.48 -9.41 15.22
C THR A 89 4.12 -10.88 15.45
N VAL A 90 4.24 -11.37 16.68
CA VAL A 90 3.85 -12.73 17.05
C VAL A 90 2.32 -12.89 17.05
N ASN A 91 1.57 -11.91 17.54
CA ASN A 91 0.10 -11.95 17.56
C ASN A 91 -0.52 -11.97 16.16
N LEU A 92 0.10 -11.31 15.18
CA LEU A 92 -0.28 -11.36 13.77
C LEU A 92 -0.33 -12.80 13.24
N THR A 93 0.70 -13.60 13.53
CA THR A 93 0.73 -15.01 13.09
C THR A 93 -0.27 -15.90 13.83
N ARG A 94 -0.74 -15.46 15.00
CA ARG A 94 -1.69 -16.20 15.85
C ARG A 94 -3.14 -15.83 15.59
N GLY A 95 -3.43 -14.95 14.64
CA GLY A 95 -4.80 -14.51 14.35
C GLY A 95 -5.41 -13.65 15.45
N LYS A 96 -4.58 -12.85 16.17
CA LYS A 96 -5.02 -12.08 17.37
C LYS A 96 -4.98 -10.56 17.18
N THR A 97 -4.63 -10.08 15.97
CA THR A 97 -4.61 -8.65 15.65
C THR A 97 -5.74 -8.28 14.69
N GLY A 98 -6.01 -6.98 14.51
CA GLY A 98 -7.08 -6.54 13.62
C GLY A 98 -6.93 -7.07 12.21
N ALA A 99 -5.74 -6.93 11.62
CA ALA A 99 -5.46 -7.40 10.27
C ALA A 99 -5.59 -8.93 10.13
N SER A 100 -5.04 -9.68 11.08
CA SER A 100 -5.09 -11.15 11.02
C SER A 100 -6.48 -11.72 11.24
N VAL A 101 -7.32 -11.07 12.07
CA VAL A 101 -8.73 -11.43 12.26
C VAL A 101 -9.51 -11.18 10.97
N LEU A 102 -9.32 -10.02 10.32
CA LEU A 102 -10.00 -9.68 9.06
C LEU A 102 -9.52 -10.59 7.92
N ALA A 103 -8.21 -10.85 7.81
CA ALA A 103 -7.67 -11.78 6.82
C ALA A 103 -8.31 -13.18 6.97
N LYS A 104 -8.34 -13.72 8.19
CA LYS A 104 -8.99 -15.00 8.47
C LYS A 104 -10.49 -14.99 8.15
N HIS A 105 -11.20 -13.92 8.51
CA HIS A 105 -12.64 -13.77 8.26
C HIS A 105 -12.98 -13.86 6.77
N PHE A 106 -12.17 -13.22 5.93
CA PHE A 106 -12.37 -13.19 4.47
C PHE A 106 -11.59 -14.27 3.71
N GLY A 107 -10.94 -15.22 4.40
CA GLY A 107 -10.21 -16.31 3.76
C GLY A 107 -8.90 -15.91 3.08
N SER A 108 -8.36 -14.73 3.41
CA SER A 108 -7.07 -14.26 2.88
C SER A 108 -5.90 -14.89 3.62
N GLY A 109 -4.84 -15.25 2.90
CA GLY A 109 -3.57 -15.64 3.50
C GLY A 109 -2.88 -14.45 4.18
N ILE A 110 -1.98 -14.74 5.12
CA ILE A 110 -1.12 -13.73 5.76
C ILE A 110 0.30 -14.27 5.94
N THR A 111 1.29 -13.49 5.57
CA THR A 111 2.69 -13.74 5.87
C THR A 111 3.26 -12.57 6.67
N VAL A 112 3.83 -12.87 7.83
CA VAL A 112 4.49 -11.88 8.69
C VAL A 112 5.99 -12.08 8.55
N CYS A 113 6.70 -11.04 8.12
CA CYS A 113 8.13 -11.05 7.83
C CYS A 113 8.87 -10.11 8.76
N ASP A 114 9.77 -10.66 9.59
CA ASP A 114 10.70 -9.87 10.38
C ASP A 114 11.85 -9.38 9.48
N VAL A 115 11.89 -8.08 9.23
CA VAL A 115 12.96 -7.40 8.48
C VAL A 115 13.84 -6.54 9.38
N GLY A 116 13.46 -6.35 10.65
CA GLY A 116 14.25 -5.50 11.55
C GLY A 116 13.70 -5.36 12.97
N VAL A 117 13.02 -6.35 13.52
CA VAL A 117 12.59 -6.32 14.93
C VAL A 117 13.82 -6.38 15.86
N ASN A 118 13.88 -5.51 16.86
CA ASN A 118 15.01 -5.42 17.82
C ASN A 118 14.94 -6.49 18.92
N ALA A 119 14.66 -7.71 18.53
CA ALA A 119 14.62 -8.89 19.40
C ALA A 119 14.71 -10.19 18.56
N ASP A 120 15.13 -11.28 19.19
CA ASP A 120 15.04 -12.59 18.58
C ASP A 120 13.62 -13.14 18.65
N ILE A 121 13.05 -13.46 17.52
CA ILE A 121 11.70 -14.01 17.41
C ILE A 121 11.76 -15.53 17.39
N LYS A 122 11.21 -16.18 18.42
CA LYS A 122 11.16 -17.65 18.53
C LYS A 122 9.95 -18.26 17.81
N GLU A 123 8.97 -17.44 17.41
CA GLU A 123 7.76 -17.89 16.70
C GLU A 123 8.12 -18.30 15.28
N LYS A 124 8.01 -19.59 14.98
CA LYS A 124 8.40 -20.18 13.69
C LYS A 124 7.55 -19.72 12.51
N ALA A 125 6.33 -19.26 12.79
CA ALA A 125 5.41 -18.73 11.77
C ALA A 125 5.82 -17.34 11.28
N VAL A 126 6.71 -16.63 11.98
CA VAL A 126 7.31 -15.37 11.51
C VAL A 126 8.47 -15.70 10.57
N LEU A 127 8.37 -15.24 9.34
CA LEU A 127 9.44 -15.41 8.34
C LEU A 127 10.63 -14.51 8.70
N ASN A 128 11.76 -15.09 9.05
CA ASN A 128 12.96 -14.33 9.39
C ASN A 128 13.70 -13.87 8.11
N ARG A 129 13.73 -12.56 7.91
CA ARG A 129 14.52 -11.85 6.89
C ARG A 129 15.20 -10.62 7.50
N LYS A 130 15.52 -10.72 8.79
CA LYS A 130 16.11 -9.62 9.58
C LYS A 130 17.39 -9.09 8.94
N ILE A 131 17.42 -7.76 8.71
CA ILE A 131 18.56 -7.01 8.16
C ILE A 131 19.45 -6.52 9.31
N ALA A 132 18.80 -5.98 10.35
CA ALA A 132 19.45 -5.54 11.58
C ALA A 132 18.43 -5.58 12.73
N TYR A 133 18.89 -5.38 13.96
CA TYR A 133 18.05 -5.26 15.16
C TYR A 133 17.55 -3.82 15.31
N GLY A 134 16.54 -3.45 14.51
CA GLY A 134 16.00 -2.10 14.41
C GLY A 134 16.87 -1.16 13.55
N THR A 135 16.31 0.00 13.22
CA THR A 135 17.09 1.09 12.60
C THR A 135 17.86 1.88 13.65
N GLN A 136 18.82 2.70 13.19
CA GLN A 136 19.41 3.75 14.02
C GLN A 136 18.38 4.88 14.26
N ASN A 137 18.69 5.75 15.23
CA ASN A 137 17.87 6.92 15.54
C ASN A 137 18.08 8.02 14.49
N ILE A 138 17.04 8.31 13.70
CA ILE A 138 17.09 9.33 12.65
C ILE A 138 17.36 10.74 13.15
N ALA A 139 17.13 11.04 14.44
CA ALA A 139 17.44 12.33 15.05
C ALA A 139 18.97 12.57 15.19
N SER A 140 19.78 11.51 15.15
CA SER A 140 21.23 11.59 15.37
C SER A 140 22.06 11.21 14.14
N GLY A 141 21.44 10.61 13.11
CA GLY A 141 22.12 10.15 11.91
C GLY A 141 21.17 9.34 11.03
N PRO A 142 21.64 8.72 9.94
CA PRO A 142 20.79 7.96 9.03
C PRO A 142 20.18 6.72 9.71
N ALA A 143 18.94 6.38 9.34
CA ALA A 143 18.24 5.20 9.84
C ALA A 143 19.01 3.90 9.57
N MET A 144 19.57 3.79 8.38
CA MET A 144 20.29 2.62 7.89
C MET A 144 21.27 3.01 6.77
N THR A 145 22.12 2.08 6.37
CA THR A 145 22.94 2.28 5.17
C THR A 145 22.09 2.14 3.91
N ARG A 146 22.54 2.75 2.79
CA ARG A 146 21.89 2.57 1.49
C ARG A 146 21.80 1.10 1.09
N GLU A 147 22.84 0.31 1.34
CA GLU A 147 22.85 -1.12 1.04
C GLU A 147 21.78 -1.88 1.84
N GLN A 148 21.57 -1.53 3.12
CA GLN A 148 20.50 -2.10 3.93
C GLN A 148 19.11 -1.71 3.42
N ALA A 149 18.91 -0.47 2.98
CA ALA A 149 17.65 -0.02 2.38
C ALA A 149 17.35 -0.79 1.07
N VAL A 150 18.33 -0.94 0.18
CA VAL A 150 18.17 -1.75 -1.05
C VAL A 150 17.92 -3.22 -0.70
N THR A 151 18.56 -3.75 0.33
CA THR A 151 18.32 -5.13 0.80
C THR A 151 16.89 -5.32 1.29
N ALA A 152 16.33 -4.35 2.02
CA ALA A 152 14.94 -4.36 2.46
C ALA A 152 13.97 -4.33 1.26
N ILE A 153 14.19 -3.42 0.30
CA ILE A 153 13.41 -3.32 -0.93
C ILE A 153 13.42 -4.66 -1.68
N LEU A 154 14.59 -5.24 -1.91
CA LEU A 154 14.70 -6.52 -2.63
C LEU A 154 14.07 -7.68 -1.86
N THR A 155 14.10 -7.65 -0.53
CA THR A 155 13.44 -8.65 0.32
C THR A 155 11.93 -8.59 0.16
N GLY A 156 11.35 -7.40 0.22
CA GLY A 156 9.91 -7.20 0.00
C GLY A 156 9.48 -7.60 -1.41
N ALA A 157 10.24 -7.20 -2.42
CA ALA A 157 9.96 -7.54 -3.81
C ALA A 157 10.00 -9.05 -4.06
N LYS A 158 11.01 -9.72 -3.52
CA LYS A 158 11.12 -11.18 -3.61
C LYS A 158 9.95 -11.88 -2.94
N LEU A 159 9.59 -11.47 -1.73
CA LEU A 159 8.46 -12.07 -1.01
C LEU A 159 7.15 -11.86 -1.78
N ALA A 160 6.90 -10.67 -2.31
CA ALA A 160 5.75 -10.41 -3.16
C ALA A 160 5.76 -11.30 -4.42
N ALA A 161 6.88 -11.43 -5.09
CA ALA A 161 7.00 -12.25 -6.30
C ALA A 161 6.77 -13.74 -6.06
N GLU A 162 7.22 -14.27 -4.93
CA GLU A 162 7.14 -15.70 -4.56
C GLU A 162 5.79 -16.09 -3.94
N THR A 163 4.97 -15.13 -3.51
CA THR A 163 3.65 -15.42 -2.92
C THR A 163 2.66 -15.83 -4.00
N ASP A 164 2.05 -17.00 -3.87
CA ASP A 164 0.99 -17.49 -4.76
C ASP A 164 -0.35 -16.78 -4.39
N ALA A 165 -0.66 -15.71 -5.10
CA ALA A 165 -1.88 -14.93 -4.89
C ALA A 165 -2.30 -14.18 -6.16
N ASP A 166 -3.60 -14.00 -6.36
CA ASP A 166 -4.19 -13.19 -7.43
C ASP A 166 -4.08 -11.70 -7.11
N ALA A 167 -4.16 -11.34 -5.84
CA ALA A 167 -3.97 -9.98 -5.33
C ALA A 167 -3.18 -9.98 -4.02
N LEU A 168 -2.32 -8.97 -3.85
CA LEU A 168 -1.52 -8.76 -2.66
C LEU A 168 -1.97 -7.53 -1.88
N GLY A 169 -1.88 -7.59 -0.57
CA GLY A 169 -1.99 -6.44 0.31
C GLY A 169 -0.68 -6.23 1.06
N VAL A 170 -0.38 -4.99 1.43
CA VAL A 170 0.87 -4.64 2.09
C VAL A 170 0.60 -3.90 3.38
N GLY A 171 1.08 -4.47 4.49
CA GLY A 171 0.96 -3.94 5.85
C GLY A 171 2.29 -3.93 6.59
N GLU A 172 2.27 -3.43 7.81
CA GLU A 172 3.46 -3.23 8.63
C GLU A 172 3.19 -3.48 10.11
N MET A 173 4.27 -3.64 10.87
CA MET A 173 4.29 -3.59 12.33
C MET A 173 5.61 -2.99 12.79
N GLY A 174 5.55 -1.77 13.36
CA GLY A 174 6.74 -1.09 13.83
C GLY A 174 6.44 0.14 14.69
N ILE A 175 6.67 0.04 16.00
CA ILE A 175 6.47 1.21 16.86
C ILE A 175 7.41 2.33 16.42
N GLY A 176 6.84 3.54 16.25
CA GLY A 176 7.57 4.73 15.77
C GLY A 176 7.51 4.96 14.25
N ASN A 177 7.02 4.02 13.47
CA ASN A 177 7.03 4.13 12.00
C ASN A 177 6.11 5.23 11.41
N THR A 178 5.12 5.71 12.14
CA THR A 178 4.39 6.94 11.73
C THR A 178 5.29 8.18 11.76
N THR A 179 6.35 8.18 12.56
CA THR A 179 7.33 9.29 12.62
C THR A 179 8.24 9.24 11.40
N THR A 180 8.82 8.07 11.11
CA THR A 180 9.66 7.88 9.92
C THR A 180 8.85 8.05 8.63
N SER A 181 7.59 7.60 8.57
CA SER A 181 6.70 7.85 7.43
C SER A 181 6.43 9.33 7.21
N SER A 182 6.18 10.10 8.29
CA SER A 182 6.00 11.56 8.16
C SER A 182 7.28 12.25 7.68
N ALA A 183 8.46 11.80 8.14
CA ALA A 183 9.73 12.35 7.66
C ALA A 183 9.97 12.05 6.18
N VAL A 184 9.74 10.80 5.75
CA VAL A 184 9.83 10.39 4.33
C VAL A 184 8.87 11.21 3.47
N LEU A 185 7.60 11.33 3.89
CA LEU A 185 6.59 12.06 3.13
C LEU A 185 6.92 13.56 3.02
N ALA A 186 7.37 14.19 4.12
CA ALA A 186 7.80 15.59 4.13
C ALA A 186 8.89 15.86 3.09
N VAL A 187 9.89 14.98 3.02
CA VAL A 187 11.00 15.08 2.06
C VAL A 187 10.52 14.88 0.62
N LEU A 188 9.84 13.78 0.33
CA LEU A 188 9.42 13.43 -1.03
C LEU A 188 8.49 14.46 -1.66
N LEU A 189 7.65 15.11 -0.85
CA LEU A 189 6.70 16.13 -1.32
C LEU A 189 7.18 17.57 -1.11
N SER A 190 8.33 17.79 -0.46
CA SER A 190 8.75 19.13 0.02
C SER A 190 7.65 19.82 0.83
N ALA A 191 6.97 19.02 1.66
CA ALA A 191 5.85 19.48 2.47
C ALA A 191 6.29 19.88 3.87
N GLU A 192 5.60 20.87 4.44
CA GLU A 192 5.80 21.25 5.84
C GLU A 192 5.49 20.07 6.77
N VAL A 193 6.35 19.86 7.78
CA VAL A 193 6.20 18.76 8.75
C VAL A 193 4.83 18.78 9.44
N GLU A 194 4.27 19.96 9.63
CA GLU A 194 2.95 20.19 10.22
C GLU A 194 1.82 19.54 9.42
N THR A 195 1.92 19.55 8.11
CA THR A 195 0.86 19.10 7.19
C THR A 195 0.88 17.57 6.99
N VAL A 196 2.00 16.91 7.29
CA VAL A 196 2.18 15.48 7.07
C VAL A 196 2.23 14.67 8.36
N THR A 197 2.31 15.33 9.54
CA THR A 197 2.50 14.66 10.82
C THR A 197 1.19 14.52 11.59
N GLY A 198 0.72 13.29 11.75
CA GLY A 198 -0.42 12.91 12.57
C GLY A 198 0.00 12.40 13.97
N ARG A 199 -1.00 12.05 14.79
CA ARG A 199 -0.79 11.54 16.15
C ARG A 199 -0.42 10.05 16.21
N GLY A 200 -0.46 9.36 15.08
CA GLY A 200 -0.23 7.91 15.03
C GLY A 200 -1.20 7.12 15.92
N GLY A 201 -0.69 6.19 16.70
CA GLY A 201 -1.47 5.40 17.67
C GLY A 201 -2.06 6.19 18.85
N GLY A 202 -1.86 7.51 18.87
CA GLY A 202 -2.31 8.43 19.92
C GLY A 202 -1.16 8.84 20.84
N VAL A 203 -0.78 10.10 20.78
CA VAL A 203 0.24 10.71 21.65
C VAL A 203 -0.33 11.95 22.33
N THR A 204 0.22 12.30 23.51
CA THR A 204 -0.10 13.56 24.22
C THR A 204 0.29 14.77 23.38
N ASP A 205 -0.23 15.94 23.70
CA ASP A 205 0.12 17.18 22.98
C ASP A 205 1.63 17.47 23.06
N GLU A 206 2.25 17.25 24.21
CA GLU A 206 3.70 17.40 24.38
C GLU A 206 4.49 16.44 23.47
N SER A 207 4.13 15.14 23.46
CA SER A 207 4.78 14.15 22.60
C SER A 207 4.51 14.42 21.12
N PHE A 208 3.38 15.02 20.78
CA PHE A 208 3.07 15.42 19.40
C PHE A 208 3.94 16.59 18.92
N LEU A 209 4.14 17.60 19.77
CA LEU A 209 5.07 18.71 19.48
C LEU A 209 6.51 18.19 19.35
N ARG A 210 6.92 17.30 20.26
CA ARG A 210 8.22 16.63 20.22
C ARG A 210 8.41 15.85 18.92
N LYS A 211 7.41 15.05 18.50
CA LYS A 211 7.42 14.29 17.24
C LYS A 211 7.73 15.20 16.05
N LYS A 212 7.06 16.34 15.93
CA LYS A 212 7.30 17.32 14.86
C LYS A 212 8.73 17.90 14.91
N ALA A 213 9.21 18.24 16.10
CA ALA A 213 10.57 18.75 16.28
C ALA A 213 11.62 17.70 15.85
N ILE A 214 11.45 16.45 16.25
CA ILE A 214 12.33 15.33 15.89
C ILE A 214 12.33 15.07 14.39
N ILE A 215 11.17 15.15 13.71
CA ILE A 215 11.11 15.01 12.25
C ILE A 215 11.92 16.11 11.55
N ARG A 216 11.79 17.39 11.98
CA ARG A 216 12.60 18.49 11.41
C ARG A 216 14.09 18.26 11.64
N GLN A 217 14.48 17.90 12.86
CA GLN A 217 15.87 17.59 13.21
C GLN A 217 16.41 16.45 12.35
N ALA A 218 15.62 15.38 12.14
CA ALA A 218 16.02 14.24 11.33
C ALA A 218 16.29 14.64 9.87
N ILE A 219 15.45 15.49 9.30
CA ILE A 219 15.62 15.99 7.93
C ILE A 219 16.85 16.90 7.83
N GLU A 220 17.05 17.80 8.82
CA GLU A 220 18.19 18.72 8.85
C GLU A 220 19.54 18.00 9.00
N VAL A 221 19.62 17.05 9.93
CA VAL A 221 20.85 16.28 10.21
C VAL A 221 21.22 15.39 9.02
N ASN A 222 20.26 14.68 8.45
CA ASN A 222 20.52 13.67 7.43
C ASN A 222 20.52 14.21 5.99
N ARG A 223 19.89 15.35 5.73
CA ARG A 223 19.80 15.99 4.41
C ARG A 223 19.49 14.98 3.31
N PRO A 224 18.34 14.28 3.38
CA PRO A 224 17.97 13.30 2.37
C PRO A 224 17.75 13.97 1.01
N ASP A 225 18.21 13.31 -0.05
CA ASP A 225 17.97 13.73 -1.43
C ASP A 225 16.55 13.34 -1.85
N ARG A 226 15.67 14.33 -2.01
CA ARG A 226 14.26 14.12 -2.36
C ARG A 226 14.04 13.42 -3.71
N ASP A 227 15.03 13.50 -4.60
CA ASP A 227 14.95 12.91 -5.95
C ASP A 227 15.51 11.48 -5.97
N ASP A 228 16.08 11.00 -4.86
CA ASP A 228 16.50 9.61 -4.65
C ASP A 228 15.70 8.96 -3.51
N PRO A 229 14.59 8.25 -3.80
CA PRO A 229 13.76 7.60 -2.78
C PRO A 229 14.51 6.57 -1.93
N VAL A 230 15.59 5.96 -2.46
CA VAL A 230 16.43 5.03 -1.68
C VAL A 230 17.25 5.78 -0.65
N ASP A 231 17.78 6.95 -0.98
CA ASP A 231 18.48 7.82 -0.03
C ASP A 231 17.54 8.32 1.05
N VAL A 232 16.31 8.72 0.68
CA VAL A 232 15.28 9.14 1.65
C VAL A 232 14.96 8.01 2.62
N LEU A 233 14.70 6.79 2.12
CA LEU A 233 14.43 5.62 2.95
C LEU A 233 15.62 5.27 3.86
N ALA A 234 16.85 5.34 3.35
CA ALA A 234 18.05 5.05 4.12
C ALA A 234 18.28 6.05 5.25
N LYS A 235 18.00 7.33 5.00
CA LYS A 235 18.30 8.42 5.94
C LYS A 235 17.22 8.65 6.99
N VAL A 236 15.94 8.65 6.57
CA VAL A 236 14.82 9.01 7.46
C VAL A 236 13.67 8.00 7.46
N GLY A 237 13.84 6.85 6.80
CA GLY A 237 12.83 5.80 6.72
C GLY A 237 12.96 4.71 7.79
N GLY A 238 12.46 3.51 7.45
CA GLY A 238 12.50 2.29 8.26
C GLY A 238 12.66 1.05 7.39
N PHE A 239 13.09 -0.08 7.97
CA PHE A 239 13.17 -1.36 7.25
C PHE A 239 11.80 -1.84 6.78
N ASP A 240 10.76 -1.62 7.58
CA ASP A 240 9.35 -1.89 7.24
C ASP A 240 8.91 -1.08 6.01
N LEU A 241 9.14 0.24 6.00
CA LEU A 241 8.84 1.11 4.85
C LEU A 241 9.58 0.66 3.58
N ALA A 242 10.88 0.38 3.69
CA ALA A 242 11.68 -0.05 2.55
C ALA A 242 11.24 -1.43 2.01
N ALA A 243 10.91 -2.37 2.90
CA ALA A 243 10.40 -3.68 2.49
C ALA A 243 9.00 -3.59 1.85
N MET A 244 8.11 -2.77 2.39
CA MET A 244 6.79 -2.50 1.77
C MET A 244 6.94 -1.85 0.39
N CYS A 245 7.83 -0.86 0.23
CA CYS A 245 8.16 -0.28 -1.07
C CYS A 245 8.56 -1.37 -2.08
N GLY A 246 9.42 -2.29 -1.63
CA GLY A 246 9.81 -3.45 -2.43
C GLY A 246 8.64 -4.37 -2.78
N ALA A 247 7.71 -4.62 -1.85
CA ALA A 247 6.55 -5.46 -2.10
C ALA A 247 5.63 -4.86 -3.18
N PHE A 248 5.43 -3.54 -3.19
CA PHE A 248 4.70 -2.86 -4.27
C PHE A 248 5.39 -3.03 -5.64
N LEU A 249 6.72 -2.85 -5.68
CA LEU A 249 7.52 -3.08 -6.89
C LEU A 249 7.43 -4.54 -7.37
N GLY A 250 7.54 -5.50 -6.46
CA GLY A 250 7.51 -6.92 -6.78
C GLY A 250 6.14 -7.40 -7.29
N ALA A 251 5.06 -6.90 -6.70
CA ALA A 251 3.70 -7.16 -7.17
C ALA A 251 3.49 -6.62 -8.59
N ALA A 252 3.88 -5.37 -8.85
CA ALA A 252 3.80 -4.77 -10.18
C ALA A 252 4.67 -5.50 -11.22
N ALA A 253 5.90 -5.87 -10.86
CA ALA A 253 6.80 -6.63 -11.74
C ALA A 253 6.27 -8.02 -12.11
N THR A 254 5.37 -8.57 -11.30
CA THR A 254 4.69 -9.86 -11.55
C THR A 254 3.24 -9.71 -11.99
N ARG A 255 2.85 -8.48 -12.43
CA ARG A 255 1.53 -8.16 -12.99
C ARG A 255 0.37 -8.55 -12.07
N ARG A 256 0.46 -8.16 -10.79
CA ARG A 256 -0.60 -8.39 -9.80
C ARG A 256 -1.07 -7.09 -9.18
N PRO A 257 -2.39 -6.92 -8.98
CA PRO A 257 -2.93 -5.80 -8.23
C PRO A 257 -2.43 -5.86 -6.79
N VAL A 258 -2.09 -4.70 -6.24
CA VAL A 258 -1.58 -4.61 -4.88
C VAL A 258 -2.27 -3.51 -4.09
N VAL A 259 -2.78 -3.90 -2.93
CA VAL A 259 -3.61 -3.03 -2.08
C VAL A 259 -2.75 -2.23 -1.12
N ILE A 260 -2.98 -0.91 -1.12
CA ILE A 260 -2.46 0.02 -0.10
C ILE A 260 -3.40 -0.02 1.11
N ASP A 261 -2.85 -0.19 2.31
CA ASP A 261 -3.61 -0.10 3.57
C ASP A 261 -3.84 1.35 4.00
N GLY A 262 -3.16 1.81 5.04
CA GLY A 262 -3.28 3.15 5.63
C GLY A 262 -2.10 4.06 5.28
N PHE A 263 -1.83 5.04 6.17
CA PHE A 263 -0.84 6.09 5.96
C PHE A 263 0.59 5.56 5.69
N ILE A 264 1.09 4.65 6.51
CA ILE A 264 2.46 4.14 6.39
C ILE A 264 2.62 3.38 5.07
N SER A 265 1.64 2.53 4.74
CA SER A 265 1.58 1.79 3.48
C SER A 265 1.50 2.74 2.27
N ALA A 266 0.75 3.85 2.37
CA ALA A 266 0.67 4.88 1.33
C ALA A 266 2.02 5.57 1.08
N VAL A 267 2.78 5.86 2.13
CA VAL A 267 4.13 6.44 2.00
C VAL A 267 5.09 5.46 1.34
N ALA A 268 5.03 4.17 1.70
CA ALA A 268 5.83 3.14 1.06
C ALA A 268 5.46 2.96 -0.43
N ALA A 269 4.17 3.03 -0.76
CA ALA A 269 3.68 3.01 -2.14
C ALA A 269 4.17 4.23 -2.92
N LEU A 270 4.17 5.43 -2.32
CA LEU A 270 4.73 6.64 -2.93
C LEU A 270 6.22 6.47 -3.23
N CYS A 271 7.01 5.88 -2.33
CA CYS A 271 8.42 5.56 -2.60
C CYS A 271 8.54 4.65 -3.83
N ALA A 272 7.71 3.62 -3.95
CA ALA A 272 7.71 2.72 -5.09
C ALA A 272 7.34 3.43 -6.41
N VAL A 273 6.35 4.32 -6.38
CA VAL A 273 5.94 5.14 -7.54
C VAL A 273 7.05 6.12 -7.94
N ARG A 274 7.76 6.72 -6.99
CA ARG A 274 8.90 7.60 -7.26
C ARG A 274 10.09 6.84 -7.86
N LEU A 275 10.31 5.58 -7.48
CA LEU A 275 11.32 4.71 -8.09
C LEU A 275 10.91 4.21 -9.48
N CYS A 276 9.64 3.90 -9.67
CA CYS A 276 9.08 3.40 -10.92
C CYS A 276 7.63 3.88 -11.09
N PRO A 277 7.38 4.96 -11.86
CA PRO A 277 6.05 5.55 -12.01
C PRO A 277 4.96 4.57 -12.45
N ARG A 278 5.30 3.54 -13.23
CA ARG A 278 4.34 2.51 -13.68
C ARG A 278 3.72 1.70 -12.54
N VAL A 279 4.34 1.66 -11.38
CA VAL A 279 3.78 0.95 -10.20
C VAL A 279 2.42 1.52 -9.82
N ARG A 280 2.21 2.83 -10.01
CA ARG A 280 0.94 3.51 -9.72
C ARG A 280 -0.27 2.79 -10.31
N ASP A 281 -0.14 2.27 -11.52
CA ASP A 281 -1.24 1.64 -12.25
C ASP A 281 -1.65 0.26 -11.68
N TYR A 282 -0.82 -0.32 -10.82
CA TYR A 282 -1.06 -1.58 -10.11
C TYR A 282 -1.67 -1.39 -8.72
N LEU A 283 -1.72 -0.14 -8.22
CA LEU A 283 -2.12 0.18 -6.85
C LEU A 283 -3.63 0.28 -6.69
N VAL A 284 -4.13 -0.27 -5.60
CA VAL A 284 -5.54 -0.16 -5.19
C VAL A 284 -5.59 0.34 -3.74
N PRO A 285 -5.89 1.62 -3.49
CA PRO A 285 -6.01 2.14 -2.12
C PRO A 285 -7.26 1.59 -1.43
N SER A 286 -7.11 1.02 -0.23
CA SER A 286 -8.23 0.44 0.51
C SER A 286 -9.14 1.50 1.12
N HIS A 287 -8.75 2.12 2.21
CA HIS A 287 -9.55 3.08 2.97
C HIS A 287 -8.86 4.44 3.08
N ALA A 288 -9.64 5.50 3.20
CA ALA A 288 -9.14 6.81 3.61
C ALA A 288 -8.68 6.71 5.07
N SER A 289 -7.37 6.64 5.28
CA SER A 289 -6.80 6.65 6.62
C SER A 289 -7.07 7.99 7.31
N PHE A 290 -7.33 7.93 8.62
CA PHE A 290 -7.56 9.12 9.43
C PHE A 290 -6.28 9.94 9.69
N GLU A 291 -5.10 9.40 9.34
CA GLU A 291 -3.82 10.11 9.46
C GLU A 291 -3.70 11.22 8.41
N ILE A 292 -3.32 12.43 8.86
CA ILE A 292 -3.34 13.66 8.04
C ILE A 292 -2.48 13.57 6.77
N GLY A 293 -1.32 12.92 6.83
CA GLY A 293 -0.42 12.77 5.67
C GLY A 293 -0.93 11.82 4.59
N TYR A 294 -1.93 10.98 4.90
CA TYR A 294 -2.48 10.02 3.93
C TYR A 294 -3.05 10.72 2.69
N ARG A 295 -3.85 11.76 2.90
CA ARG A 295 -4.48 12.50 1.81
C ARG A 295 -3.43 13.06 0.84
N LEU A 296 -2.39 13.70 1.35
CA LEU A 296 -1.31 14.26 0.51
C LEU A 296 -0.58 13.17 -0.28
N ALA A 297 -0.34 12.00 0.33
CA ALA A 297 0.26 10.86 -0.38
C ALA A 297 -0.64 10.38 -1.53
N MET A 298 -1.96 10.25 -1.30
CA MET A 298 -2.93 9.84 -2.32
C MET A 298 -3.04 10.87 -3.46
N GLU A 299 -3.19 12.15 -3.13
CA GLU A 299 -3.24 13.25 -4.08
C GLU A 299 -1.99 13.28 -4.96
N SER A 300 -0.79 13.09 -4.37
CA SER A 300 0.47 13.08 -5.13
C SER A 300 0.60 11.93 -6.12
N MET A 301 -0.11 10.83 -5.88
CA MET A 301 -0.19 9.67 -6.77
C MET A 301 -1.43 9.70 -7.67
N ASN A 302 -2.31 10.68 -7.51
CA ASN A 302 -3.63 10.74 -8.15
C ASN A 302 -4.42 9.45 -7.95
N LEU A 303 -4.55 9.01 -6.69
CA LEU A 303 -5.27 7.82 -6.27
C LEU A 303 -6.38 8.18 -5.27
N GLU A 304 -7.51 7.48 -5.36
CA GLU A 304 -8.65 7.63 -4.48
C GLU A 304 -8.93 6.34 -3.70
N PRO A 305 -9.19 6.42 -2.37
CA PRO A 305 -9.53 5.25 -1.57
C PRO A 305 -10.92 4.70 -1.91
N LEU A 306 -11.09 3.38 -1.69
CA LEU A 306 -12.37 2.70 -1.91
C LEU A 306 -13.38 2.97 -0.78
N PHE A 307 -12.89 3.18 0.46
CA PHE A 307 -13.77 3.27 1.65
C PHE A 307 -13.49 4.49 2.51
N LEU A 308 -14.54 4.98 3.16
CA LEU A 308 -14.51 6.03 4.18
C LEU A 308 -14.97 5.43 5.53
N LEU A 309 -14.11 4.63 6.18
CA LEU A 309 -14.44 3.90 7.41
C LEU A 309 -13.81 4.51 8.68
N GLY A 310 -13.08 5.62 8.56
CA GLY A 310 -12.39 6.26 9.68
C GLY A 310 -11.29 5.40 10.33
N MET A 311 -10.78 4.40 9.61
CA MET A 311 -9.75 3.47 10.11
C MET A 311 -8.39 4.17 10.25
N ARG A 312 -7.62 3.75 11.28
CA ARG A 312 -6.26 4.23 11.53
C ARG A 312 -5.40 3.20 12.28
N LEU A 313 -5.71 1.91 12.15
CA LEU A 313 -5.00 0.85 12.87
C LEU A 313 -3.61 0.58 12.26
N GLY A 314 -3.51 0.47 10.93
CA GLY A 314 -2.34 -0.10 10.25
C GLY A 314 -2.44 -1.63 10.13
N GLU A 315 -1.33 -2.33 10.23
CA GLU A 315 -1.18 -3.79 10.14
C GLU A 315 -1.57 -4.38 8.76
N GLY A 316 -2.00 -3.57 7.80
CA GLY A 316 -2.63 -4.05 6.56
C GLY A 316 -4.13 -4.32 6.70
N SER A 317 -4.78 -3.79 7.75
CA SER A 317 -6.16 -4.11 8.11
C SER A 317 -7.23 -3.74 7.07
N GLY A 318 -6.96 -2.76 6.21
CA GLY A 318 -7.84 -2.39 5.10
C GLY A 318 -7.76 -3.34 3.91
N CYS A 319 -6.65 -4.07 3.75
CA CYS A 319 -6.44 -4.93 2.58
C CYS A 319 -7.49 -6.04 2.43
N PRO A 320 -7.85 -6.81 3.47
CA PRO A 320 -8.86 -7.86 3.34
C PRO A 320 -10.24 -7.34 2.90
N LEU A 321 -10.61 -6.11 3.28
CA LEU A 321 -11.84 -5.46 2.83
C LEU A 321 -11.76 -5.11 1.34
N ALA A 322 -10.64 -4.53 0.88
CA ALA A 322 -10.43 -4.18 -0.51
C ALA A 322 -10.40 -5.41 -1.43
N PHE A 323 -9.88 -6.54 -0.96
CA PHE A 323 -9.93 -7.79 -1.71
C PHE A 323 -11.36 -8.22 -2.07
N GLN A 324 -12.31 -7.98 -1.16
CA GLN A 324 -13.72 -8.29 -1.43
C GLN A 324 -14.31 -7.39 -2.53
N VAL A 325 -13.88 -6.13 -2.60
CA VAL A 325 -14.29 -5.22 -3.69
C VAL A 325 -13.65 -5.63 -5.01
N LEU A 326 -12.39 -6.04 -5.03
CA LEU A 326 -11.75 -6.60 -6.24
C LEU A 326 -12.47 -7.86 -6.71
N SER A 327 -12.83 -8.77 -5.78
CA SER A 327 -13.61 -9.97 -6.08
C SER A 327 -14.99 -9.62 -6.65
N ALA A 328 -15.68 -8.62 -6.08
CA ALA A 328 -16.98 -8.16 -6.58
C ALA A 328 -16.88 -7.57 -8.00
N ALA A 329 -15.82 -6.79 -8.29
CA ALA A 329 -15.57 -6.27 -9.64
C ALA A 329 -15.37 -7.40 -10.66
N CYS A 330 -14.65 -8.46 -10.28
CA CYS A 330 -14.50 -9.66 -11.12
C CYS A 330 -15.84 -10.39 -11.32
N ALA A 331 -16.63 -10.57 -10.27
CA ALA A 331 -17.92 -11.27 -10.36
C ALA A 331 -18.89 -10.55 -11.30
N VAL A 332 -18.98 -9.21 -11.21
CA VAL A 332 -19.79 -8.41 -12.15
C VAL A 332 -19.35 -8.66 -13.60
N MET A 333 -18.04 -8.61 -13.84
CA MET A 333 -17.49 -8.80 -15.18
C MET A 333 -17.73 -10.20 -15.73
N ASN A 334 -17.68 -11.22 -14.87
CA ASN A 334 -17.79 -12.61 -15.25
C ASN A 334 -19.26 -13.07 -15.41
N ASP A 335 -20.11 -12.72 -14.44
CA ASP A 335 -21.39 -13.41 -14.24
C ASP A 335 -22.60 -12.55 -14.63
N MET A 336 -22.45 -11.22 -14.72
CA MET A 336 -23.57 -10.37 -15.13
C MET A 336 -23.92 -10.59 -16.60
N ALA A 337 -25.22 -10.78 -16.88
CA ALA A 337 -25.72 -10.97 -18.24
C ALA A 337 -25.52 -9.72 -19.11
N THR A 338 -25.28 -9.92 -20.39
CA THR A 338 -25.37 -8.84 -21.39
C THR A 338 -26.82 -8.53 -21.69
N PHE A 339 -27.11 -7.38 -22.32
CA PHE A 339 -28.45 -7.03 -22.81
C PHE A 339 -29.04 -8.15 -23.70
N GLY A 340 -28.26 -8.68 -24.63
CA GLY A 340 -28.68 -9.79 -25.48
C GLY A 340 -28.99 -11.07 -24.71
N GLN A 341 -28.16 -11.44 -23.71
CA GLN A 341 -28.40 -12.61 -22.86
C GLN A 341 -29.62 -12.44 -21.95
N ALA A 342 -29.88 -11.23 -21.50
CA ALA A 342 -31.05 -10.89 -20.67
C ALA A 342 -32.34 -10.71 -21.49
N GLY A 343 -32.26 -10.68 -22.83
CA GLY A 343 -33.42 -10.42 -23.71
C GLY A 343 -33.94 -8.98 -23.58
N ILE A 344 -33.09 -8.03 -23.20
CA ILE A 344 -33.42 -6.61 -23.00
C ILE A 344 -32.95 -5.86 -24.25
N ASP A 345 -33.88 -5.12 -24.90
CA ASP A 345 -33.54 -4.15 -25.94
C ASP A 345 -32.88 -2.93 -25.29
N ASP A 346 -31.66 -2.59 -25.70
CA ASP A 346 -30.86 -1.51 -25.16
C ASP A 346 -30.99 -0.18 -25.96
N GLY A 347 -31.86 -0.12 -26.97
CA GLY A 347 -32.05 1.07 -27.79
C GLY A 347 -32.47 2.33 -26.98
N TYR A 348 -33.12 2.16 -25.82
CA TYR A 348 -33.44 3.25 -24.93
C TYR A 348 -32.20 3.95 -24.31
N LEU A 349 -31.03 3.35 -24.42
CA LEU A 349 -29.77 3.93 -23.93
C LEU A 349 -29.05 4.78 -24.97
N ASP A 350 -29.48 4.79 -26.23
CA ASP A 350 -28.74 5.46 -27.32
C ASP A 350 -28.59 6.97 -27.08
N GLU A 351 -29.64 7.63 -26.64
CA GLU A 351 -29.59 9.07 -26.31
C GLU A 351 -28.69 9.34 -25.11
N ILE A 352 -28.69 8.45 -24.13
CA ILE A 352 -27.90 8.56 -22.90
C ILE A 352 -26.41 8.34 -23.22
N ARG A 353 -26.08 7.36 -24.05
CA ARG A 353 -24.71 7.08 -24.51
C ARG A 353 -24.11 8.22 -25.32
N GLN A 354 -24.94 8.92 -26.11
CA GLN A 354 -24.52 10.08 -26.93
C GLN A 354 -24.33 11.36 -26.09
N GLY A 355 -25.05 11.49 -24.98
CA GLY A 355 -25.11 12.71 -24.18
C GLY A 355 -24.11 12.76 -23.00
N ASP A 356 -23.37 11.70 -22.71
CA ASP A 356 -22.52 11.55 -21.51
C ASP A 356 -23.23 11.99 -20.20
N GLN A 357 -24.52 11.68 -20.10
CA GLN A 357 -25.41 12.15 -19.01
C GLN A 357 -25.18 11.41 -17.69
N PHE A 358 -24.22 10.48 -17.64
CA PHE A 358 -23.85 9.76 -16.42
C PHE A 358 -22.74 10.42 -15.63
N THR A 359 -22.10 11.44 -16.19
CA THR A 359 -21.12 12.24 -15.43
C THR A 359 -21.86 13.12 -14.45
N VAL A 360 -21.77 12.82 -13.17
CA VAL A 360 -22.24 13.72 -12.12
C VAL A 360 -21.30 14.91 -12.10
N GLU A 361 -21.74 16.07 -12.63
CA GLU A 361 -21.02 17.32 -12.47
C GLU A 361 -20.85 17.59 -10.97
N GLY A 362 -19.61 17.72 -10.51
CA GLY A 362 -19.33 18.14 -9.14
C GLY A 362 -18.59 17.12 -8.28
N LYS A 363 -17.72 16.28 -8.83
CA LYS A 363 -16.63 15.70 -8.03
C LYS A 363 -15.58 16.78 -7.80
N ALA A 364 -15.82 17.60 -6.77
CA ALA A 364 -14.79 18.45 -6.16
C ALA A 364 -13.94 17.64 -5.20
#